data_2e01b5391522aee3e1143dadc5799051
#
_entry.id   2e01b5391522aee3e1143dadc5799051
#
_cell.length_a   1.000
_cell.length_b   1.000
_cell.length_c   1.000
_cell.angle_alpha   90.00
_cell.angle_beta   90.00
_cell.angle_gamma   90.00
#
_symmetry.space_group_name_H-M   'P 1'
#
loop_
_entity.id
_entity.type
_entity.pdbx_description
1 polymer ?
#
loop_
_entity_poly.entity_id
_entity_poly.type
_entity_poly.pdbx_seq_one_letter_code
_entity_poly.pdbx_strand_id
1 'polypeptide(L)'
;MNKPPDVASQEHQIRIEIQDAVADGVYANLSFITTNNSEFILDFARFLPGNSRGKVVTRVVLSPIHAKAFSKSLAEAVENHEKNFGTITPDSTPKNIGFKLNPGGNEKEEKTG
;
A
#
# COMPACT_ATOMS: atom_id res chain seq x y z
N MET A 1 37.42 19.39 -14.65
CA MET A 1 36.96 19.32 -14.56
C MET A 1 36.38 18.94 -14.17
N ASN A 2 35.93 18.95 -13.87
CA ASN A 2 35.33 18.71 -13.39
C ASN A 2 34.36 18.54 -13.42
N LYS A 3 33.93 17.87 -13.50
CA LYS A 3 33.03 17.70 -13.57
C LYS A 3 32.38 17.81 -12.73
N PRO A 4 31.70 17.92 -12.71
CA PRO A 4 30.89 18.24 -11.83
C PRO A 4 30.17 17.13 -11.40
N PRO A 5 30.66 16.38 -10.90
CA PRO A 5 30.00 15.39 -10.38
C PRO A 5 29.01 15.84 -9.46
N ASP A 6 29.30 16.94 -9.02
CA ASP A 6 28.46 17.47 -8.11
C ASP A 6 27.16 17.74 -8.63
N VAL A 7 26.98 17.94 -9.82
CA VAL A 7 25.70 18.21 -10.33
C VAL A 7 24.85 16.97 -10.12
N ALA A 8 25.33 15.84 -10.44
CA ALA A 8 24.60 14.67 -10.28
C ALA A 8 24.35 14.39 -8.84
N SER A 9 25.31 14.65 -8.02
CA SER A 9 25.14 14.43 -6.66
C SER A 9 24.08 15.31 -6.10
N GLN A 10 24.02 16.52 -6.53
CA GLN A 10 23.03 17.39 -6.05
C GLN A 10 21.67 16.95 -6.46
N GLU A 11 21.56 16.42 -7.62
CA GLU A 11 20.30 15.98 -8.08
C GLU A 11 19.82 14.83 -7.26
N HIS A 12 20.70 14.09 -6.65
CA HIS A 12 20.30 12.99 -5.88
C HIS A 12 20.13 13.30 -4.41
N GLN A 13 20.32 14.53 -4.05
CA GLN A 13 20.14 14.89 -2.69
C GLN A 13 18.76 15.40 -2.48
N ILE A 14 17.83 14.56 -2.24
CA ILE A 14 16.48 14.94 -2.09
C ILE A 14 16.16 15.02 -0.62
N ARG A 15 15.54 16.10 -0.22
CA ARG A 15 15.11 16.23 1.13
C ARG A 15 13.71 15.76 1.22
N ILE A 16 13.42 14.79 2.04
CA ILE A 16 12.11 14.24 2.18
C ILE A 16 11.61 14.57 3.56
N GLU A 17 10.47 15.20 3.61
CA GLU A 17 9.87 15.60 4.85
C GLU A 17 8.60 14.86 5.09
N ILE A 18 8.22 14.66 6.32
CA ILE A 18 6.98 14.03 6.64
C ILE A 18 6.23 14.93 7.60
N GLN A 19 4.99 15.19 7.30
CA GLN A 19 4.18 16.04 8.15
C GLN A 19 3.70 15.25 9.34
N ASP A 20 3.46 15.94 10.43
CA ASP A 20 3.06 15.29 11.66
C ASP A 20 1.83 14.43 11.49
N ALA A 21 0.86 14.93 10.77
CA ALA A 21 -0.36 14.18 10.59
C ALA A 21 -0.13 12.88 9.84
N VAL A 22 0.86 12.86 8.98
CA VAL A 22 1.17 11.68 8.20
C VAL A 22 2.06 10.73 8.99
N ALA A 23 2.90 11.29 9.85
CA ALA A 23 3.86 10.49 10.57
C ALA A 23 3.22 9.48 11.50
N ASP A 24 2.02 9.76 11.95
CA ASP A 24 1.34 8.82 12.84
C ASP A 24 0.95 7.55 12.13
N GLY A 25 0.83 7.59 10.83
CA GLY A 25 0.48 6.41 10.07
C GLY A 25 -0.99 6.09 10.13
N VAL A 26 -1.38 5.14 9.32
CA VAL A 26 -2.75 4.69 9.27
C VAL A 26 -2.72 3.17 9.30
N TYR A 27 -3.40 2.57 10.23
CA TYR A 27 -3.44 1.12 10.30
C TYR A 27 -4.38 0.58 9.24
N ALA A 28 -3.95 -0.44 8.53
CA ALA A 28 -4.78 -1.10 7.56
C ALA A 28 -4.49 -2.59 7.60
N ASN A 29 -5.49 -3.40 7.43
CA ASN A 29 -5.29 -4.83 7.42
C ASN A 29 -5.85 -5.47 6.16
N LEU A 30 -6.26 -4.68 5.20
CA LEU A 30 -6.68 -5.17 3.91
C LEU A 30 -6.18 -4.22 2.85
N SER A 31 -6.02 -4.71 1.67
CA SER A 31 -5.70 -3.81 0.57
C SER A 31 -6.27 -4.34 -0.71
N PHE A 32 -6.55 -3.46 -1.64
CA PHE A 32 -7.05 -3.80 -2.95
C PHE A 32 -6.23 -3.08 -3.98
N ILE A 33 -6.01 -3.70 -5.10
CA ILE A 33 -5.24 -3.08 -6.16
C ILE A 33 -6.07 -3.09 -7.42
N THR A 34 -6.24 -1.93 -8.01
CA THR A 34 -6.93 -1.80 -9.28
C THR A 34 -5.97 -1.15 -10.25
N THR A 35 -5.97 -1.58 -11.48
CA THR A 35 -5.03 -1.04 -12.42
C THR A 35 -5.66 -0.81 -13.77
N ASN A 36 -5.12 0.14 -14.48
CA ASN A 36 -5.47 0.34 -15.88
C ASN A 36 -4.19 0.71 -16.62
N ASN A 37 -4.28 1.16 -17.86
CA ASN A 37 -3.09 1.49 -18.60
C ASN A 37 -2.24 2.53 -17.98
N SER A 38 -2.79 3.45 -17.24
CA SER A 38 -2.08 4.60 -16.78
C SER A 38 -1.68 4.58 -15.34
N GLU A 39 -2.32 3.77 -14.55
CA GLU A 39 -2.05 3.89 -13.13
C GLU A 39 -2.43 2.66 -12.35
N PHE A 40 -1.87 2.54 -11.18
CA PHE A 40 -2.22 1.54 -10.20
C PHE A 40 -2.83 2.27 -9.03
N ILE A 41 -3.96 1.79 -8.56
CA ILE A 41 -4.63 2.40 -7.42
C ILE A 41 -4.57 1.40 -6.29
N LEU A 42 -3.93 1.79 -5.21
CA LEU A 42 -3.81 0.95 -4.04
C LEU A 42 -4.71 1.50 -2.96
N ASP A 43 -5.67 0.71 -2.56
CA ASP A 43 -6.58 1.13 -1.49
C ASP A 43 -6.28 0.31 -0.26
N PHE A 44 -6.04 0.99 0.83
CA PHE A 44 -5.79 0.32 2.09
C PHE A 44 -7.00 0.50 2.98
N ALA A 45 -7.45 -0.57 3.56
CA ALA A 45 -8.69 -0.57 4.30
C ALA A 45 -8.52 -1.19 5.66
N ARG A 46 -9.45 -0.87 6.52
CA ARG A 46 -9.46 -1.44 7.85
C ARG A 46 -10.74 -2.22 8.01
N PHE A 47 -10.59 -3.44 8.44
CA PHE A 47 -11.73 -4.29 8.63
C PHE A 47 -11.64 -4.83 10.04
N LEU A 48 -12.69 -4.64 10.82
CA LEU A 48 -12.64 -5.06 12.20
C LEU A 48 -13.44 -6.32 12.40
N PRO A 49 -12.96 -7.21 13.21
CA PRO A 49 -13.66 -8.46 13.44
C PRO A 49 -15.05 -8.20 14.02
N GLY A 50 -15.97 -8.96 13.61
CA GLY A 50 -17.31 -8.80 14.06
C GLY A 50 -18.08 -7.76 13.33
N ASN A 51 -17.45 -7.09 12.42
CA ASN A 51 -18.09 -6.07 11.68
C ASN A 51 -18.05 -6.49 10.25
N SER A 52 -19.12 -6.47 9.54
CA SER A 52 -19.12 -6.88 8.16
C SER A 52 -18.73 -5.78 7.23
N ARG A 53 -18.32 -4.63 7.72
CA ARG A 53 -17.96 -3.56 6.86
C ARG A 53 -16.52 -3.24 6.96
N GLY A 54 -15.88 -3.05 5.87
CA GLY A 54 -14.54 -2.53 5.82
C GLY A 54 -14.59 -1.10 5.37
N LYS A 55 -13.57 -0.37 5.64
CA LYS A 55 -13.51 1.03 5.28
C LYS A 55 -12.17 1.34 4.68
N VAL A 56 -12.16 1.93 3.50
CA VAL A 56 -10.91 2.35 2.88
C VAL A 56 -10.45 3.59 3.62
N VAL A 57 -9.26 3.54 4.14
CA VAL A 57 -8.73 4.66 4.91
C VAL A 57 -7.69 5.44 4.15
N THR A 58 -7.11 4.88 3.11
CA THR A 58 -6.09 5.57 2.34
C THR A 58 -6.08 5.04 0.93
N ARG A 59 -5.96 5.93 -0.02
CA ARG A 59 -5.83 5.53 -1.42
C ARG A 59 -4.57 6.15 -1.96
N VAL A 60 -3.74 5.37 -2.62
CA VAL A 60 -2.50 5.84 -3.20
C VAL A 60 -2.51 5.49 -4.67
N VAL A 61 -2.16 6.43 -5.51
CA VAL A 61 -2.14 6.21 -6.95
C VAL A 61 -0.70 6.24 -7.41
N LEU A 62 -0.29 5.24 -8.15
CA LEU A 62 1.08 5.15 -8.62
C LEU A 62 1.10 4.98 -10.13
N SER A 63 2.13 5.48 -10.75
CA SER A 63 2.36 5.18 -12.16
C SER A 63 2.78 3.71 -12.27
N PRO A 64 2.64 3.11 -13.43
CA PRO A 64 3.05 1.71 -13.57
C PRO A 64 4.52 1.48 -13.24
N ILE A 65 5.39 2.40 -13.65
CA ILE A 65 6.79 2.25 -13.35
C ILE A 65 7.02 2.28 -11.85
N HIS A 66 6.34 3.18 -11.18
CA HIS A 66 6.51 3.31 -9.76
C HIS A 66 5.92 2.10 -9.04
N ALA A 67 4.81 1.58 -9.53
CA ALA A 67 4.21 0.41 -8.92
C ALA A 67 5.14 -0.78 -9.01
N LYS A 68 5.82 -0.90 -10.15
CA LYS A 68 6.75 -2.01 -10.30
C LYS A 68 7.92 -1.87 -9.35
N ALA A 69 8.46 -0.68 -9.23
CA ALA A 69 9.56 -0.45 -8.30
C ALA A 69 9.12 -0.69 -6.86
N PHE A 70 7.92 -0.26 -6.53
CA PHE A 70 7.43 -0.44 -5.18
C PHE A 70 7.24 -1.92 -4.88
N SER A 71 6.73 -2.68 -5.83
CA SER A 71 6.49 -4.09 -5.58
C SER A 71 7.79 -4.82 -5.31
N LYS A 72 8.86 -4.44 -6.02
CA LYS A 72 10.13 -5.06 -5.81
C LYS A 72 10.68 -4.68 -4.45
N SER A 73 10.59 -3.43 -4.07
CA SER A 73 11.08 -2.99 -2.78
C SER A 73 10.33 -3.65 -1.64
N LEU A 74 9.02 -3.81 -1.79
CA LEU A 74 8.24 -4.43 -0.75
C LEU A 74 8.62 -5.90 -0.61
N ALA A 75 8.83 -6.59 -1.72
CA ALA A 75 9.22 -7.98 -1.65
C ALA A 75 10.56 -8.14 -0.95
N GLU A 76 11.49 -7.23 -1.23
CA GLU A 76 12.78 -7.30 -0.57
C GLU A 76 12.65 -7.02 0.91
N ALA A 77 11.81 -6.09 1.28
CA ALA A 77 11.64 -5.78 2.70
C ALA A 77 11.02 -6.96 3.43
N VAL A 78 10.07 -7.64 2.81
CA VAL A 78 9.46 -8.80 3.42
C VAL A 78 10.50 -9.90 3.60
N GLU A 79 11.32 -10.09 2.58
CA GLU A 79 12.33 -11.11 2.65
C GLU A 79 13.33 -10.83 3.77
N ASN A 80 13.76 -9.59 3.89
CA ASN A 80 14.66 -9.22 4.95
C ASN A 80 14.03 -9.38 6.32
N HIS A 81 12.77 -9.04 6.42
CA HIS A 81 12.07 -9.19 7.68
C HIS A 81 12.03 -10.67 8.07
N GLU A 82 11.79 -11.52 7.11
CA GLU A 82 11.72 -12.94 7.41
C GLU A 82 13.06 -13.50 7.82
N LYS A 83 14.14 -12.98 7.25
CA LYS A 83 15.45 -13.45 7.65
C LYS A 83 15.76 -13.07 9.09
N ASN A 84 15.30 -11.92 9.52
CA ASN A 84 15.61 -11.44 10.85
C ASN A 84 14.63 -11.93 11.91
N PHE A 85 13.40 -12.16 11.53
CA PHE A 85 12.37 -12.44 12.52
C PHE A 85 11.59 -13.72 12.27
N GLY A 86 11.92 -14.42 11.22
CA GLY A 86 11.24 -15.67 10.95
C GLY A 86 10.19 -15.54 9.87
N THR A 87 9.79 -16.63 9.32
CA THR A 87 8.86 -16.66 8.20
C THR A 87 7.51 -16.10 8.59
N ILE A 88 6.97 -15.25 7.76
CA ILE A 88 5.66 -14.72 8.00
C ILE A 88 4.66 -15.75 7.50
N THR A 89 3.76 -16.15 8.35
CA THR A 89 2.78 -17.14 7.99
C THR A 89 1.45 -16.47 7.76
N PRO A 90 0.91 -16.57 6.61
CA PRO A 90 -0.36 -15.93 6.35
C PRO A 90 -1.35 -16.61 7.22
N ASP A 91 -2.09 -15.90 7.99
CA ASP A 91 -2.88 -16.48 8.83
C ASP A 91 -4.21 -16.69 8.45
N SER A 92 -5.06 -16.84 9.18
CA SER A 92 -6.33 -17.25 8.86
C SER A 92 -7.21 -16.24 8.28
N THR A 93 -6.68 -15.28 7.65
CA THR A 93 -7.47 -14.32 6.98
C THR A 93 -8.30 -15.03 5.95
N PRO A 94 -9.56 -14.83 5.95
CA PRO A 94 -10.39 -15.53 4.99
C PRO A 94 -10.07 -15.09 3.60
N LYS A 95 -9.84 -16.02 2.73
CA LYS A 95 -9.50 -15.67 1.45
C LYS A 95 -10.62 -15.56 0.57
N ASN A 96 -11.76 -16.05 0.88
CA ASN A 96 -12.87 -16.03 0.00
C ASN A 96 -13.91 -15.03 0.31
N ILE A 97 -13.59 -14.02 1.00
CA ILE A 97 -14.51 -12.96 1.25
C ILE A 97 -14.69 -12.18 0.02
N GLY A 98 -15.89 -11.99 -0.38
CA GLY A 98 -16.14 -11.13 -1.52
C GLY A 98 -16.13 -9.72 -1.09
N PHE A 99 -15.42 -8.88 -1.80
CA PHE A 99 -15.33 -7.49 -1.50
C PHE A 99 -15.98 -6.70 -2.58
N LYS A 100 -16.70 -5.67 -2.21
CA LYS A 100 -17.22 -4.77 -3.15
C LYS A 100 -16.94 -3.42 -2.72
N LEU A 101 -16.44 -2.58 -3.57
CA LEU A 101 -16.19 -1.20 -3.26
C LEU A 101 -17.42 -0.43 -3.63
N ASN A 102 -17.97 0.28 -2.67
CA ASN A 102 -19.09 1.14 -2.89
C ASN A 102 -18.66 2.53 -2.82
N PRO A 103 -18.39 3.17 -3.91
CA PRO A 103 -17.86 4.49 -3.90
C PRO A 103 -18.88 5.34 -3.26
N GLY A 104 -19.55 5.64 -2.87
CA GLY A 104 -20.42 6.49 -2.24
C GLY A 104 -20.69 6.16 -0.84
N GLY A 105 -20.15 5.14 -0.38
CA GLY A 105 -20.37 4.78 0.92
C GLY A 105 -21.69 4.18 1.25
N ASN A 106 -22.49 3.87 0.32
CA ASN A 106 -23.75 3.49 0.55
C ASN A 106 -23.81 2.12 0.55
N GLU A 107 -23.74 1.42 1.38
CA GLU A 107 -23.67 0.18 1.35
C GLU A 107 -24.71 -0.61 1.29
N LYS A 108 -24.93 -1.36 0.75
CA LYS A 108 -25.87 -2.08 0.56
C LYS A 108 -25.41 -3.23 1.01
N GLU A 109 -25.35 -3.74 1.69
CA GLU A 109 -24.92 -4.81 2.17
C GLU A 109 -24.71 -5.86 1.43
N GLU A 110 -24.05 -6.43 1.35
CA GLU A 110 -23.75 -7.36 0.62
C GLU A 110 -23.55 -8.46 1.24
N LYS A 111 -23.96 -9.20 1.30
CA LYS A 111 -23.90 -10.29 1.76
C LYS A 111 -23.08 -11.03 1.21
N THR A 112 -22.32 -11.34 1.37
CA THR A 112 -21.45 -11.94 0.81
C THR A 112 -21.50 -13.13 0.91
N GLY A 113 -21.85 -13.49 0.85
CA GLY A 113 -21.93 -14.76 0.77
C GLY A 113 -21.41 -15.58 1.04
#